data_e276174b95fde57268eb01c18a002f69
#
_entry.id   e276174b95fde57268eb01c18a002f69
#
_cell.length_a   1.000
_cell.length_b   1.000
_cell.length_c   1.000
_cell.angle_alpha   90.00
_cell.angle_beta   90.00
_cell.angle_gamma   90.00
#
_symmetry.space_group_name_H-M   'P 1'
#
loop_
_entity.id
_entity.type
_entity.pdbx_description
1 polymer ?
#
loop_
_entity_poly.entity_id
_entity_poly.type
_entity_poly.pdbx_seq_one_letter_code
_entity_poly.pdbx_strand_id
1 'polypeptide(L)'
;MKEFSYVIQDPEGIHARPAGEFVKAAKSFESSVKIAKDGKQVDAKRIFGVMGLAAKQGHEVTITVEGPDEDKAAAELEAFLKANL
;
A
#
# COMPACT_ATOMS: atom_id res chain seq x y z
N MET A 1 -12.09 0.08 11.03
CA MET A 1 -10.73 -0.10 10.49
C MET A 1 -10.66 -1.37 9.66
N LYS A 2 -10.06 -1.28 8.48
CA LYS A 2 -9.84 -2.42 7.60
C LYS A 2 -8.36 -2.70 7.49
N GLU A 3 -8.00 -3.98 7.42
CA GLU A 3 -6.60 -4.38 7.31
C GLU A 3 -6.51 -5.59 6.39
N PHE A 4 -5.52 -5.59 5.51
CA PHE A 4 -5.24 -6.75 4.68
C PHE A 4 -3.73 -6.83 4.41
N SER A 5 -3.27 -8.03 4.07
CA SER A 5 -1.87 -8.25 3.76
C SER A 5 -1.74 -8.73 2.31
N TYR A 6 -0.58 -8.44 1.72
CA TYR A 6 -0.30 -8.82 0.35
C TYR A 6 1.18 -9.17 0.21
N VAL A 7 1.48 -10.26 -0.47
CA VAL A 7 2.87 -10.65 -0.77
C VAL A 7 3.23 -10.10 -2.14
N ILE A 8 4.30 -9.31 -2.18
CA ILE A 8 4.75 -8.65 -3.42
C ILE A 8 5.19 -9.73 -4.43
N GLN A 9 4.64 -9.68 -5.63
CA GLN A 9 4.95 -10.61 -6.70
C GLN A 9 5.87 -10.02 -7.77
N ASP A 10 5.94 -8.69 -7.87
CA ASP A 10 6.75 -8.02 -8.87
C ASP A 10 8.24 -8.25 -8.60
N PRO A 11 9.02 -8.71 -9.59
CA PRO A 11 10.45 -8.98 -9.40
C PRO A 11 11.25 -7.77 -8.91
N GLU A 12 10.80 -6.55 -9.22
CA GLU A 12 11.47 -5.34 -8.77
C GLU A 12 10.91 -4.81 -7.44
N GLY A 13 9.88 -5.47 -6.90
CA GLY A 13 9.24 -5.03 -5.68
C GLY A 13 8.48 -3.72 -5.86
N ILE A 14 8.36 -2.94 -4.79
CA ILE A 14 7.71 -1.64 -4.86
C ILE A 14 8.75 -0.62 -5.36
N HIS A 15 8.80 -0.43 -6.67
CA HIS A 15 9.70 0.55 -7.27
C HIS A 15 8.94 1.84 -7.64
N ALA A 16 9.65 2.85 -8.17
CA ALA A 16 9.13 4.21 -8.28
C ALA A 16 7.77 4.33 -8.96
N ARG A 17 7.59 3.68 -10.10
CA ARG A 17 6.36 3.81 -10.88
C ARG A 17 5.12 3.27 -10.16
N PRO A 18 5.09 2.00 -9.72
CA PRO A 18 3.92 1.51 -8.99
C PRO A 18 3.78 2.16 -7.62
N ALA A 19 4.88 2.57 -6.97
CA ALA A 19 4.78 3.30 -5.70
C ALA A 19 4.06 4.62 -5.89
N GLY A 20 4.40 5.37 -6.95
CA GLY A 20 3.73 6.63 -7.27
C GLY A 20 2.24 6.45 -7.55
N GLU A 21 1.89 5.40 -8.30
CA GLU A 21 0.49 5.10 -8.59
C GLU A 21 -0.28 4.66 -7.35
N PHE A 22 0.37 3.87 -6.48
CA PHE A 22 -0.23 3.44 -5.23
C PHE A 22 -0.52 4.64 -4.31
N VAL A 23 0.45 5.54 -4.17
CA VAL A 23 0.29 6.76 -3.37
C VAL A 23 -0.85 7.62 -3.92
N LYS A 24 -0.92 7.76 -5.24
CA LYS A 24 -1.99 8.53 -5.88
C LYS A 24 -3.36 7.91 -5.59
N ALA A 25 -3.45 6.59 -5.68
CA ALA A 25 -4.69 5.89 -5.36
C ALA A 25 -5.08 6.10 -3.90
N ALA A 26 -4.11 5.97 -2.97
CA ALA A 26 -4.37 6.18 -1.56
C ALA A 26 -4.85 7.61 -1.26
N LYS A 27 -4.27 8.61 -1.95
CA LYS A 27 -4.66 10.01 -1.77
C LYS A 27 -6.07 10.30 -2.24
N SER A 28 -6.65 9.48 -3.10
CA SER A 28 -8.00 9.69 -3.59
C SER A 28 -9.08 9.39 -2.55
N PHE A 29 -8.71 8.76 -1.44
CA PHE A 29 -9.62 8.42 -0.36
C PHE A 29 -9.45 9.35 0.83
N GLU A 30 -10.55 9.58 1.57
CA GLU A 30 -10.50 10.38 2.78
C GLU A 30 -9.88 9.62 3.95
N SER A 31 -10.02 8.29 3.93
CA SER A 31 -9.51 7.45 5.00
C SER A 31 -7.99 7.54 5.12
N SER A 32 -7.50 7.33 6.34
CA SER A 32 -6.08 7.18 6.60
C SER A 32 -5.64 5.82 6.05
N VAL A 33 -4.51 5.80 5.33
CA VAL A 33 -3.98 4.58 4.76
C VAL A 33 -2.53 4.42 5.21
N LYS A 34 -2.22 3.28 5.83
CA LYS A 34 -0.88 2.94 6.29
C LYS A 34 -0.41 1.68 5.62
N ILE A 35 0.89 1.59 5.36
CA ILE A 35 1.50 0.39 4.83
C ILE A 35 2.67 0.00 5.75
N ALA A 36 2.77 -1.28 6.08
CA ALA A 36 3.79 -1.77 6.99
C ALA A 36 4.54 -2.96 6.42
N LYS A 37 5.81 -3.06 6.77
CA LYS A 37 6.65 -4.21 6.45
C LYS A 37 7.63 -4.41 7.60
N ASP A 38 7.73 -5.64 8.10
CA ASP A 38 8.66 -6.01 9.18
C ASP A 38 8.56 -5.10 10.40
N GLY A 39 7.33 -4.75 10.78
CA GLY A 39 7.08 -3.93 11.95
C GLY A 39 7.23 -2.42 11.73
N LYS A 40 7.69 -2.00 10.56
CA LYS A 40 7.80 -0.58 10.23
C LYS A 40 6.55 -0.15 9.46
N GLN A 41 5.82 0.82 10.01
CA GLN A 41 4.61 1.35 9.39
C GLN A 41 4.83 2.78 8.92
N VAL A 42 4.37 3.08 7.71
CA VAL A 42 4.48 4.43 7.14
C VAL A 42 3.15 4.85 6.52
N ASP A 43 3.01 6.15 6.26
CA ASP A 43 1.83 6.72 5.62
C ASP A 43 1.86 6.36 4.13
N ALA A 44 0.85 5.64 3.67
CA ALA A 44 0.78 5.22 2.27
C ALA A 44 0.49 6.38 1.31
N LYS A 45 0.17 7.56 1.85
CA LYS A 45 -0.04 8.77 1.04
C LYS A 45 1.25 9.55 0.80
N ARG A 46 2.40 9.02 1.25
CA ARG A 46 3.71 9.64 1.08
C ARG A 46 4.63 8.72 0.31
N ILE A 47 5.08 9.17 -0.87
CA ILE A 47 5.87 8.31 -1.75
C ILE A 47 7.21 7.91 -1.14
N PHE A 48 7.89 8.83 -0.46
CA PHE A 48 9.19 8.49 0.15
C PHE A 48 9.02 7.51 1.31
N GLY A 49 7.89 7.58 2.04
CA GLY A 49 7.59 6.60 3.07
C GLY A 49 7.40 5.21 2.49
N VAL A 50 6.60 5.11 1.44
CA VAL A 50 6.33 3.83 0.78
C VAL A 50 7.60 3.23 0.19
N MET A 51 8.39 4.02 -0.53
CA MET A 51 9.65 3.55 -1.11
C MET A 51 10.67 3.21 -0.05
N GLY A 52 10.65 3.93 1.09
CA GLY A 52 11.56 3.70 2.20
C GLY A 52 11.39 2.35 2.87
N LEU A 53 10.24 1.68 2.68
CA LEU A 53 10.05 0.33 3.18
C LEU A 53 10.93 -0.69 2.46
N ALA A 54 11.38 -0.37 1.26
CA ALA A 54 12.20 -1.25 0.44
C ALA A 54 11.59 -2.65 0.28
N ALA A 55 10.26 -2.72 0.12
CA ALA A 55 9.57 -3.99 -0.05
C ALA A 55 9.92 -4.59 -1.40
N LYS A 56 10.35 -5.84 -1.37
CA LYS A 56 10.83 -6.56 -2.56
C LYS A 56 9.96 -7.79 -2.82
N GLN A 57 10.18 -8.44 -3.95
CA GLN A 57 9.48 -9.67 -4.28
C GLN A 57 9.56 -10.67 -3.13
N GLY A 58 8.44 -11.24 -2.77
CA GLY A 58 8.36 -12.19 -1.67
C GLY A 58 8.12 -11.57 -0.30
N HIS A 59 8.27 -10.26 -0.16
CA HIS A 59 7.99 -9.60 1.11
C HIS A 59 6.49 -9.39 1.28
N GLU A 60 6.01 -9.56 2.50
CA GLU A 60 4.61 -9.29 2.83
C GLU A 60 4.46 -7.88 3.36
N VAL A 61 3.48 -7.16 2.82
CA VAL A 61 3.12 -5.83 3.34
C VAL A 61 1.71 -5.90 3.90
N THR A 62 1.45 -5.11 4.93
CA THR A 62 0.13 -5.02 5.57
C THR A 62 -0.39 -3.60 5.39
N ILE A 63 -1.60 -3.51 4.84
CA ILE A 63 -2.26 -2.24 4.58
C ILE A 63 -3.36 -2.06 5.60
N THR A 64 -3.37 -0.92 6.30
CA THR A 64 -4.39 -0.58 7.29
C THR A 64 -5.11 0.67 6.82
N VAL A 65 -6.44 0.62 6.77
CA VAL A 65 -7.27 1.72 6.30
C VAL A 65 -8.30 2.05 7.37
N GLU A 66 -8.40 3.33 7.73
CA GLU A 66 -9.35 3.78 8.75
C GLU A 66 -9.95 5.11 8.35
N GLY A 67 -11.29 5.16 8.28
CA GLY A 67 -12.00 6.39 7.95
C GLY A 67 -13.35 6.13 7.31
N PRO A 68 -14.01 7.21 6.82
CA PRO A 68 -15.39 7.11 6.31
C PRO A 68 -15.56 6.24 5.07
N ASP A 69 -14.52 6.11 4.24
CA ASP A 69 -14.56 5.30 3.02
C ASP A 69 -13.62 4.09 3.09
N GLU A 70 -13.36 3.60 4.31
CA GLU A 70 -12.38 2.54 4.50
C GLU A 70 -12.70 1.25 3.74
N ASP A 71 -13.96 0.87 3.63
CA ASP A 71 -14.34 -0.36 2.92
C ASP A 71 -14.00 -0.26 1.44
N LYS A 72 -14.36 0.85 0.81
CA LYS A 72 -14.07 1.10 -0.58
C LYS A 72 -12.57 1.21 -0.83
N ALA A 73 -11.89 1.97 0.02
CA ALA A 73 -10.45 2.18 -0.09
C ALA A 73 -9.70 0.85 0.02
N ALA A 74 -10.03 0.03 1.01
CA ALA A 74 -9.38 -1.26 1.19
C ALA A 74 -9.56 -2.16 -0.03
N ALA A 75 -10.79 -2.24 -0.56
CA ALA A 75 -11.08 -3.07 -1.73
C ALA A 75 -10.31 -2.60 -2.96
N GLU A 76 -10.28 -1.30 -3.23
CA GLU A 76 -9.61 -0.76 -4.40
C GLU A 76 -8.08 -0.86 -4.30
N LEU A 77 -7.54 -0.62 -3.11
CA LEU A 77 -6.10 -0.74 -2.90
C LEU A 77 -5.62 -2.19 -3.00
N GLU A 78 -6.41 -3.13 -2.50
CA GLU A 78 -6.09 -4.55 -2.65
C GLU A 78 -6.10 -4.95 -4.12
N ALA A 79 -7.11 -4.52 -4.88
CA ALA A 79 -7.18 -4.78 -6.30
C ALA A 79 -5.99 -4.18 -7.05
N PHE A 80 -5.57 -2.99 -6.66
CA PHE A 80 -4.41 -2.32 -7.24
C PHE A 80 -3.14 -3.16 -7.04
N LEU A 81 -2.91 -3.63 -5.81
CA LEU A 81 -1.72 -4.43 -5.52
C LEU A 81 -1.71 -5.72 -6.35
N LYS A 82 -2.85 -6.40 -6.44
CA LYS A 82 -2.96 -7.63 -7.22
C LYS A 82 -2.72 -7.41 -8.70
N ALA A 83 -3.08 -6.25 -9.22
CA ALA A 83 -2.92 -5.94 -10.64
C ALA A 83 -1.52 -5.43 -10.99
N ASN A 84 -0.81 -4.82 -10.05
CA ASN A 84 0.43 -4.09 -10.35
C ASN A 84 1.67 -4.61 -9.61
N LEU A 85 1.50 -5.27 -8.51
CA LEU A 85 2.61 -5.71 -7.67
C LEU A 85 2.48 -7.17 -7.24
#